data_1c8b1796a1c7ac3de86edfa4f29dab8c
#
_entry.id   1c8b1796a1c7ac3de86edfa4f29dab8c
#
_cell.length_a   1.000
_cell.length_b   1.000
_cell.length_c   1.000
_cell.angle_alpha   90.00
_cell.angle_beta   90.00
_cell.angle_gamma   90.00
#
_symmetry.space_group_name_H-M   'P 1'
#
loop_
_entity.id
_entity.type
_entity.pdbx_description
1 polymer ?
#
loop_
_entity_poly.entity_id
_entity_poly.type
_entity_poly.pdbx_seq_one_letter_code
_entity_poly.pdbx_strand_id
1 'polypeptide(L)'
;MNLKRLEKKYESGKNNSSIIKYFIIFVSFLTSIALFSILLIQFLFSLNLFPLSIGKAPDVHTQNPFLVLIAFLAFSLLQYVLFRVIKSLNITTKTLKKILMIYSSIFGIVISVLFFCPPFSDAYFVVNGFVVSPSSIISYVEYYPNNLGLGLMYQAIFKIFGRDAWSLMYVFNALSVLGIFYSLSRITRLLHNEQAERICIQFLFFAFPYFFMISYLYNDLISLALVLFSLLLLFKIVKTDTKKILNGIFSGLFLGLAWILRTNTTIFIIGIFLYLILRIVRDRKFSLNHQLSIIPLLVALTLQIVFQFTTQKMIPNYTSKYAQPTISWVGMALADEDTLTSKGLRYEQPGMYNDFENWAFVKYKEMHPKASKIDYTKDVTGRDKIYKEFISSRMTDMVKHPVEAIKFFGMKGIASWGDPSLSGNVYIYRSYGERKRMFQKLPLESLALTQSIQSISMPQFKDKEARFESPISKFLVETKTITNYIERPFLILLLLGSLIFIIRKRFKIDLDIFLLILIFLGGAVFHQFIWETQPRYFLPYVALLIPLCSISLSDILERKKSIN
;
A
#
# COMPACT_ATOMS: atom_id res chain seq x y z
N MET A 1 38.96 -33.08 -23.72
CA MET A 1 38.10 -32.15 -22.95
C MET A 1 38.71 -31.99 -21.57
N ASN A 2 39.15 -30.80 -21.22
CA ASN A 2 40.15 -30.56 -20.18
C ASN A 2 39.51 -30.64 -18.77
N LEU A 3 39.85 -31.66 -17.98
CA LEU A 3 39.37 -31.91 -16.59
C LEU A 3 39.44 -30.66 -15.70
N LYS A 4 40.53 -29.86 -15.82
CA LYS A 4 40.70 -28.59 -15.14
C LYS A 4 39.60 -27.55 -15.50
N ARG A 5 39.01 -27.62 -16.69
CA ARG A 5 37.91 -26.73 -17.12
C ARG A 5 36.57 -27.18 -16.52
N LEU A 6 36.41 -28.47 -16.26
CA LEU A 6 35.25 -29.04 -15.57
C LEU A 6 35.30 -28.80 -14.06
N GLU A 7 36.46 -28.94 -13.42
CA GLU A 7 36.67 -28.63 -12.00
C GLU A 7 36.44 -27.16 -11.72
N LYS A 8 37.02 -26.25 -12.54
CA LYS A 8 36.80 -24.79 -12.43
C LYS A 8 35.33 -24.40 -12.64
N LYS A 9 34.62 -25.13 -13.52
CA LYS A 9 33.18 -24.94 -13.75
C LYS A 9 32.34 -25.49 -12.58
N TYR A 10 32.81 -26.56 -11.93
CA TYR A 10 32.16 -27.16 -10.76
C TYR A 10 32.40 -26.31 -9.50
N GLU A 11 33.60 -25.77 -9.28
CA GLU A 11 33.93 -24.86 -8.17
C GLU A 11 33.23 -23.51 -8.31
N SER A 12 33.21 -22.92 -9.54
CA SER A 12 32.45 -21.68 -9.79
C SER A 12 30.96 -21.91 -9.54
N GLY A 13 30.47 -23.10 -9.83
CA GLY A 13 29.10 -23.48 -9.63
C GLY A 13 28.70 -23.66 -8.18
N LYS A 14 29.60 -24.12 -7.31
CA LYS A 14 29.38 -24.27 -5.87
C LYS A 14 29.38 -22.89 -5.19
N ASN A 15 30.24 -21.98 -5.63
CA ASN A 15 30.30 -20.60 -5.15
C ASN A 15 29.03 -19.79 -5.44
N ASN A 16 28.47 -19.87 -6.66
CA ASN A 16 27.27 -19.10 -7.02
C ASN A 16 26.03 -19.56 -6.25
N SER A 17 25.89 -20.85 -5.99
CA SER A 17 24.82 -21.39 -5.13
C SER A 17 24.97 -20.92 -3.68
N SER A 18 26.19 -20.73 -3.22
CA SER A 18 26.49 -20.20 -1.89
C SER A 18 26.16 -18.72 -1.77
N ILE A 19 26.47 -17.90 -2.78
CA ILE A 19 26.16 -16.45 -2.79
C ILE A 19 24.65 -16.21 -2.66
N ILE A 20 23.85 -16.90 -3.46
CA ILE A 20 22.37 -16.78 -3.41
C ILE A 20 21.86 -17.17 -2.02
N LYS A 21 22.37 -18.28 -1.47
CA LYS A 21 21.99 -18.73 -0.13
C LYS A 21 22.31 -17.69 0.94
N TYR A 22 23.50 -17.10 0.90
CA TYR A 22 23.89 -16.04 1.84
C TYR A 22 23.04 -14.79 1.64
N PHE A 23 22.74 -14.41 0.40
CA PHE A 23 21.85 -13.28 0.11
C PHE A 23 20.44 -13.51 0.68
N ILE A 24 19.84 -14.68 0.48
CA ILE A 24 18.53 -15.03 1.05
C ILE A 24 18.58 -14.98 2.58
N ILE A 25 19.64 -15.53 3.21
CA ILE A 25 19.82 -15.50 4.65
C ILE A 25 19.91 -14.05 5.14
N PHE A 26 20.74 -13.22 4.51
CA PHE A 26 20.96 -11.82 4.89
C PHE A 26 19.65 -11.01 4.78
N VAL A 27 18.95 -11.05 3.67
CA VAL A 27 17.68 -10.35 3.47
C VAL A 27 16.62 -10.85 4.46
N SER A 28 16.54 -12.16 4.68
CA SER A 28 15.61 -12.75 5.66
C SER A 28 15.93 -12.32 7.10
N PHE A 29 17.20 -12.19 7.45
CA PHE A 29 17.64 -11.67 8.73
C PHE A 29 17.24 -10.20 8.92
N LEU A 30 17.51 -9.34 7.93
CA LEU A 30 17.07 -7.95 7.97
C LEU A 30 15.55 -7.82 8.05
N THR A 31 14.82 -8.68 7.33
CA THR A 31 13.35 -8.73 7.42
C THR A 31 12.89 -9.12 8.82
N SER A 32 13.58 -10.05 9.49
CA SER A 32 13.24 -10.43 10.86
C SER A 32 13.44 -9.28 11.84
N ILE A 33 14.50 -8.47 11.67
CA ILE A 33 14.70 -7.24 12.45
C ILE A 33 13.57 -6.25 12.20
N ALA A 34 13.20 -6.01 10.93
CA ALA A 34 12.11 -5.11 10.59
C ALA A 34 10.77 -5.58 11.19
N LEU A 35 10.42 -6.85 11.03
CA LEU A 35 9.20 -7.44 11.61
C LEU A 35 9.18 -7.32 13.14
N PHE A 36 10.30 -7.59 13.80
CA PHE A 36 10.40 -7.45 15.25
C PHE A 36 10.26 -6.00 15.70
N SER A 37 10.91 -5.05 15.02
CA SER A 37 10.78 -3.62 15.30
C SER A 37 9.34 -3.12 15.14
N ILE A 38 8.66 -3.56 14.08
CA ILE A 38 7.25 -3.21 13.85
C ILE A 38 6.35 -3.84 14.93
N LEU A 39 6.63 -5.08 15.36
CA LEU A 39 5.95 -5.71 16.49
C LEU A 39 6.08 -4.89 17.77
N LEU A 40 7.29 -4.43 18.11
CA LEU A 40 7.48 -3.55 19.26
C LEU A 40 6.66 -2.27 19.16
N ILE A 41 6.62 -1.63 17.98
CA ILE A 41 5.77 -0.46 17.75
C ILE A 41 4.30 -0.81 18.01
N GLN A 42 3.81 -1.93 17.49
CA GLN A 42 2.43 -2.36 17.68
C GLN A 42 2.07 -2.64 19.15
N PHE A 43 3.01 -3.09 19.96
CA PHE A 43 2.79 -3.31 21.38
C PHE A 43 2.90 -2.06 22.24
N LEU A 44 3.79 -1.13 21.89
CA LEU A 44 4.15 -0.01 22.76
C LEU A 44 3.50 1.32 22.37
N PHE A 45 3.20 1.51 21.08
CA PHE A 45 2.76 2.79 20.55
C PHE A 45 1.50 2.68 19.71
N SER A 46 0.74 3.79 19.68
CA SER A 46 -0.39 4.01 18.77
C SER A 46 -0.24 5.37 18.12
N LEU A 47 -0.46 5.41 16.81
CA LEU A 47 -0.61 6.66 16.06
C LEU A 47 -2.10 6.91 15.85
N ASN A 48 -2.61 8.00 16.42
CA ASN A 48 -3.96 8.45 16.18
C ASN A 48 -3.97 9.44 15.01
N LEU A 49 -4.43 9.00 13.85
CA LEU A 49 -4.57 9.84 12.65
C LEU A 49 -5.86 10.66 12.62
N PHE A 50 -6.73 10.49 13.61
CA PHE A 50 -8.00 11.19 13.69
C PHE A 50 -7.86 12.73 13.70
N PRO A 51 -6.86 13.32 14.39
CA PRO A 51 -6.62 14.76 14.34
C PRO A 51 -6.38 15.30 12.93
N LEU A 52 -5.82 14.50 12.00
CA LEU A 52 -5.63 14.90 10.60
C LEU A 52 -6.94 15.27 9.90
N SER A 53 -8.04 14.61 10.25
CA SER A 53 -9.36 14.89 9.68
C SER A 53 -9.91 16.26 10.09
N ILE A 54 -9.44 16.82 11.21
CA ILE A 54 -9.79 18.14 11.72
C ILE A 54 -8.67 19.17 11.54
N GLY A 55 -7.65 18.84 10.73
CA GLY A 55 -6.56 19.76 10.37
C GLY A 55 -5.44 19.89 11.41
N LYS A 56 -5.39 18.99 12.39
CA LYS A 56 -4.33 18.93 13.42
C LYS A 56 -3.33 17.81 13.11
N ALA A 57 -2.13 17.90 13.70
CA ALA A 57 -1.14 16.83 13.60
C ALA A 57 -1.64 15.54 14.28
N PRO A 58 -1.19 14.35 13.80
CA PRO A 58 -1.46 13.09 14.47
C PRO A 58 -0.88 13.04 15.88
N ASP A 59 -1.60 12.39 16.78
CA ASP A 59 -1.12 12.18 18.15
C ASP A 59 -0.48 10.79 18.29
N VAL A 60 0.71 10.77 18.91
CA VAL A 60 1.38 9.54 19.31
C VAL A 60 1.05 9.24 20.77
N HIS A 61 0.54 8.06 21.03
CA HIS A 61 0.21 7.61 22.39
C HIS A 61 1.00 6.34 22.74
N THR A 62 1.44 6.24 23.97
CA THR A 62 1.90 4.98 24.55
C THR A 62 0.68 4.10 24.86
N GLN A 63 0.82 2.80 24.66
CA GLN A 63 -0.21 1.82 24.96
C GLN A 63 0.17 0.98 26.17
N ASN A 64 -0.85 0.41 26.81
CA ASN A 64 -0.61 -0.63 27.79
C ASN A 64 -0.34 -1.96 27.06
N PRO A 65 0.91 -2.47 27.05
CA PRO A 65 1.25 -3.67 26.28
C PRO A 65 0.53 -4.92 26.79
N PHE A 66 0.12 -4.94 28.06
CA PHE A 66 -0.64 -6.04 28.63
C PHE A 66 -2.05 -6.13 28.04
N LEU A 67 -2.74 -5.01 27.88
CA LEU A 67 -4.06 -4.99 27.22
C LEU A 67 -3.95 -5.39 25.74
N VAL A 68 -2.91 -4.94 25.05
CA VAL A 68 -2.63 -5.36 23.67
C VAL A 68 -2.40 -6.87 23.60
N LEU A 69 -1.65 -7.43 24.54
CA LEU A 69 -1.41 -8.87 24.63
C LEU A 69 -2.71 -9.65 24.85
N ILE A 70 -3.59 -9.19 25.77
CA ILE A 70 -4.88 -9.83 26.01
C ILE A 70 -5.73 -9.81 24.72
N ALA A 71 -5.82 -8.66 24.05
CA ALA A 71 -6.56 -8.55 22.79
C ALA A 71 -5.99 -9.49 21.71
N PHE A 72 -4.66 -9.58 21.61
CA PHE A 72 -3.97 -10.50 20.70
C PHE A 72 -4.27 -11.97 21.01
N LEU A 73 -4.23 -12.36 22.28
CA LEU A 73 -4.52 -13.73 22.70
C LEU A 73 -6.01 -14.07 22.43
N ALA A 74 -6.94 -13.17 22.74
CA ALA A 74 -8.36 -13.33 22.45
C ALA A 74 -8.62 -13.46 20.94
N PHE A 75 -8.00 -12.62 20.12
CA PHE A 75 -8.10 -12.70 18.66
C PHE A 75 -7.49 -14.00 18.11
N SER A 76 -6.35 -14.41 18.63
CA SER A 76 -5.69 -15.66 18.23
C SER A 76 -6.54 -16.88 18.59
N LEU A 77 -7.19 -16.86 19.76
CA LEU A 77 -8.14 -17.89 20.17
C LEU A 77 -9.36 -17.92 19.24
N LEU A 78 -9.92 -16.76 18.92
CA LEU A 78 -11.00 -16.65 17.94
C LEU A 78 -10.61 -17.28 16.60
N GLN A 79 -9.43 -16.97 16.07
CA GLN A 79 -8.92 -17.56 14.83
C GLN A 79 -8.80 -19.08 14.92
N TYR A 80 -8.30 -19.59 16.04
CA TYR A 80 -8.20 -21.03 16.28
C TYR A 80 -9.57 -21.72 16.36
N VAL A 81 -10.51 -21.12 17.08
CA VAL A 81 -11.90 -21.65 17.19
C VAL A 81 -12.56 -21.67 15.80
N LEU A 82 -12.47 -20.59 15.03
CA LEU A 82 -13.00 -20.53 13.67
C LEU A 82 -12.37 -21.61 12.77
N PHE A 83 -11.06 -21.81 12.86
CA PHE A 83 -10.39 -22.89 12.13
C PHE A 83 -10.95 -24.26 12.49
N ARG A 84 -11.19 -24.51 13.78
CA ARG A 84 -11.80 -25.77 14.28
C ARG A 84 -13.23 -25.95 13.79
N VAL A 85 -14.05 -24.90 13.86
CA VAL A 85 -15.44 -24.91 13.37
C VAL A 85 -15.50 -25.19 11.87
N ILE A 86 -14.72 -24.45 11.06
CA ILE A 86 -14.65 -24.65 9.60
C ILE A 86 -14.25 -26.09 9.27
N LYS A 87 -13.34 -26.68 10.06
CA LYS A 87 -12.91 -28.06 9.89
C LYS A 87 -14.00 -29.06 10.31
N SER A 88 -14.65 -28.86 11.46
CA SER A 88 -15.72 -29.77 11.96
C SER A 88 -16.94 -29.78 11.06
N LEU A 89 -17.30 -28.64 10.48
CA LEU A 89 -18.40 -28.53 9.52
C LEU A 89 -18.02 -29.02 8.10
N ASN A 90 -16.83 -29.55 7.91
CA ASN A 90 -16.33 -30.04 6.61
C ASN A 90 -16.51 -29.03 5.46
N ILE A 91 -16.45 -27.72 5.75
CA ILE A 91 -16.59 -26.69 4.73
C ILE A 91 -15.43 -26.78 3.73
N THR A 92 -15.73 -26.99 2.45
CA THR A 92 -14.68 -27.08 1.41
C THR A 92 -14.03 -25.71 1.17
N THR A 93 -12.77 -25.72 0.69
CA THR A 93 -12.06 -24.48 0.32
C THR A 93 -12.82 -23.70 -0.75
N LYS A 94 -13.50 -24.41 -1.69
CA LYS A 94 -14.33 -23.78 -2.73
C LYS A 94 -15.51 -23.03 -2.12
N THR A 95 -16.21 -23.65 -1.14
CA THR A 95 -17.33 -23.05 -0.42
C THR A 95 -16.87 -21.86 0.40
N LEU A 96 -15.75 -22.01 1.13
CA LEU A 96 -15.19 -20.93 1.95
C LEU A 96 -14.82 -19.71 1.10
N LYS A 97 -14.24 -19.91 -0.09
CA LYS A 97 -14.00 -18.84 -1.07
C LYS A 97 -15.28 -18.14 -1.52
N LYS A 98 -16.32 -18.90 -1.83
CA LYS A 98 -17.62 -18.31 -2.21
C LYS A 98 -18.17 -17.43 -1.09
N ILE A 99 -18.12 -17.92 0.16
CA ILE A 99 -18.58 -17.16 1.34
C ILE A 99 -17.74 -15.88 1.47
N LEU A 100 -16.40 -15.95 1.35
CA LEU A 100 -15.55 -14.77 1.39
C LEU A 100 -15.92 -13.75 0.30
N MET A 101 -16.15 -14.20 -0.95
CA MET A 101 -16.49 -13.28 -2.05
C MET A 101 -17.85 -12.61 -1.81
N ILE A 102 -18.87 -13.37 -1.36
CA ILE A 102 -20.20 -12.82 -1.02
C ILE A 102 -20.08 -11.83 0.14
N TYR A 103 -19.41 -12.23 1.23
CA TYR A 103 -19.14 -11.36 2.38
C TYR A 103 -18.46 -10.05 1.95
N SER A 104 -17.40 -10.16 1.15
CA SER A 104 -16.64 -9.00 0.69
C SER A 104 -17.45 -8.10 -0.24
N SER A 105 -18.32 -8.66 -1.08
CA SER A 105 -19.23 -7.89 -1.93
C SER A 105 -20.25 -7.13 -1.08
N ILE A 106 -20.89 -7.79 -0.11
CA ILE A 106 -21.86 -7.15 0.78
C ILE A 106 -21.18 -6.05 1.60
N PHE A 107 -20.02 -6.35 2.21
CA PHE A 107 -19.29 -5.38 3.01
C PHE A 107 -18.82 -4.18 2.16
N GLY A 108 -18.34 -4.43 0.95
CA GLY A 108 -17.96 -3.38 -0.01
C GLY A 108 -19.13 -2.47 -0.38
N ILE A 109 -20.32 -3.04 -0.63
CA ILE A 109 -21.54 -2.26 -0.89
C ILE A 109 -21.91 -1.44 0.35
N VAL A 110 -21.89 -2.04 1.54
CA VAL A 110 -22.23 -1.37 2.81
C VAL A 110 -21.29 -0.16 3.02
N ILE A 111 -19.97 -0.34 2.89
CA ILE A 111 -19.01 0.77 3.02
C ILE A 111 -19.25 1.84 1.97
N SER A 112 -19.47 1.45 0.71
CA SER A 112 -19.73 2.40 -0.38
C SER A 112 -20.98 3.24 -0.13
N VAL A 113 -22.04 2.66 0.41
CA VAL A 113 -23.30 3.36 0.71
C VAL A 113 -23.18 4.24 1.95
N LEU A 114 -22.62 3.69 3.05
CA LEU A 114 -22.51 4.41 4.33
C LEU A 114 -21.56 5.61 4.27
N PHE A 115 -20.50 5.52 3.46
CA PHE A 115 -19.45 6.53 3.36
C PHE A 115 -19.38 7.19 1.99
N PHE A 116 -20.49 7.16 1.25
CA PHE A 116 -20.60 7.82 -0.05
C PHE A 116 -20.38 9.33 0.05
N CYS A 117 -19.33 9.84 -0.60
CA CYS A 117 -18.97 11.25 -0.64
C CYS A 117 -18.16 11.57 -1.91
N PRO A 118 -18.06 12.85 -2.32
CA PRO A 118 -17.19 13.25 -3.41
C PRO A 118 -15.70 12.95 -3.11
N PRO A 119 -14.85 12.91 -4.14
CA PRO A 119 -13.41 12.81 -3.94
C PRO A 119 -12.89 13.89 -2.99
N PHE A 120 -12.00 13.53 -2.09
CA PHE A 120 -11.38 14.43 -1.11
C PHE A 120 -9.86 14.18 -1.02
N SER A 121 -9.11 15.05 -0.32
CA SER A 121 -7.65 14.97 -0.21
C SER A 121 -6.99 14.94 -1.61
N ASP A 122 -5.99 14.08 -1.84
CA ASP A 122 -5.28 13.97 -3.11
C ASP A 122 -6.22 13.67 -4.30
N ALA A 123 -7.25 12.85 -4.08
CA ALA A 123 -8.26 12.54 -5.11
C ALA A 123 -9.01 13.80 -5.57
N TYR A 124 -9.35 14.71 -4.65
CA TYR A 124 -9.96 16.00 -4.97
C TYR A 124 -9.06 16.84 -5.87
N PHE A 125 -7.78 16.94 -5.55
CA PHE A 125 -6.83 17.72 -6.36
C PHE A 125 -6.63 17.13 -7.75
N VAL A 126 -6.62 15.80 -7.90
CA VAL A 126 -6.57 15.14 -9.21
C VAL A 126 -7.84 15.46 -10.03
N VAL A 127 -9.02 15.32 -9.43
CA VAL A 127 -10.29 15.55 -10.14
C VAL A 127 -10.46 17.02 -10.49
N ASN A 128 -10.33 17.92 -9.53
CA ASN A 128 -10.58 19.34 -9.77
C ASN A 128 -9.41 20.05 -10.46
N GLY A 129 -8.17 19.72 -10.11
CA GLY A 129 -6.99 20.38 -10.65
C GLY A 129 -6.56 19.88 -12.03
N PHE A 130 -7.18 18.80 -12.55
CA PHE A 130 -6.86 18.27 -13.87
C PHE A 130 -8.08 18.03 -14.75
N VAL A 131 -9.14 17.39 -14.19
CA VAL A 131 -10.28 16.94 -15.01
C VAL A 131 -11.35 18.00 -15.17
N VAL A 132 -11.67 18.73 -14.08
CA VAL A 132 -12.79 19.71 -14.05
C VAL A 132 -12.33 21.11 -14.40
N SER A 133 -11.21 21.56 -13.88
CA SER A 133 -10.69 22.92 -14.07
C SER A 133 -9.20 22.90 -14.43
N PRO A 134 -8.85 22.61 -15.68
CA PRO A 134 -7.45 22.61 -16.13
C PRO A 134 -6.84 24.02 -16.25
N SER A 135 -7.51 25.07 -15.74
CA SER A 135 -7.21 26.48 -15.98
C SER A 135 -6.06 27.07 -15.15
N SER A 136 -5.36 26.29 -14.33
CA SER A 136 -4.12 26.75 -13.69
C SER A 136 -2.97 26.79 -14.70
N ILE A 137 -2.08 27.80 -14.59
CA ILE A 137 -0.88 27.97 -15.43
C ILE A 137 -0.03 26.69 -15.47
N ILE A 138 -0.06 25.91 -14.37
CA ILE A 138 0.54 24.58 -14.25
C ILE A 138 -0.50 23.70 -13.55
N SER A 139 -1.01 22.67 -14.24
CA SER A 139 -2.00 21.77 -13.66
C SER A 139 -1.42 20.90 -12.55
N TYR A 140 -2.28 20.40 -11.67
CA TYR A 140 -1.86 19.53 -10.57
C TYR A 140 -1.03 18.32 -11.04
N VAL A 141 -1.40 17.72 -12.18
CA VAL A 141 -0.68 16.55 -12.72
C VAL A 141 0.59 16.89 -13.48
N GLU A 142 0.76 18.15 -13.94
CA GLU A 142 2.03 18.62 -14.47
C GLU A 142 3.07 18.82 -13.37
N TYR A 143 2.58 19.24 -12.19
CA TYR A 143 3.42 19.40 -11.01
C TYR A 143 3.69 18.06 -10.32
N TYR A 144 2.70 17.17 -10.26
CA TYR A 144 2.76 15.82 -9.68
C TYR A 144 2.46 14.74 -10.73
N PRO A 145 3.40 14.44 -11.67
CA PRO A 145 3.16 13.51 -12.79
C PRO A 145 2.83 12.07 -12.36
N ASN A 146 3.17 11.69 -11.13
CA ASN A 146 2.81 10.41 -10.54
C ASN A 146 1.28 10.19 -10.41
N ASN A 147 0.48 11.24 -10.50
CA ASN A 147 -0.98 11.19 -10.47
C ASN A 147 -1.63 11.21 -11.87
N LEU A 148 -0.83 11.30 -12.93
CA LEU A 148 -1.32 11.42 -14.31
C LEU A 148 -2.19 10.23 -14.72
N GLY A 149 -1.77 9.00 -14.39
CA GLY A 149 -2.53 7.80 -14.70
C GLY A 149 -3.92 7.79 -14.05
N LEU A 150 -4.02 8.20 -12.79
CA LEU A 150 -5.29 8.35 -12.09
C LEU A 150 -6.15 9.47 -12.72
N GLY A 151 -5.53 10.59 -13.07
CA GLY A 151 -6.23 11.71 -13.72
C GLY A 151 -6.85 11.30 -15.05
N LEU A 152 -6.11 10.57 -15.91
CA LEU A 152 -6.62 10.04 -17.17
C LEU A 152 -7.73 9.01 -16.98
N MET A 153 -7.65 8.18 -15.92
CA MET A 153 -8.72 7.25 -15.58
C MET A 153 -10.01 8.01 -15.22
N TYR A 154 -9.93 9.05 -14.39
CA TYR A 154 -11.11 9.91 -14.11
C TYR A 154 -11.62 10.62 -15.37
N GLN A 155 -10.72 11.13 -16.20
CA GLN A 155 -11.11 11.78 -17.45
C GLN A 155 -11.86 10.82 -18.39
N ALA A 156 -11.42 9.57 -18.52
CA ALA A 156 -12.10 8.55 -19.29
C ALA A 156 -13.50 8.24 -18.71
N ILE A 157 -13.60 8.07 -17.37
CA ILE A 157 -14.87 7.84 -16.68
C ILE A 157 -15.85 9.01 -16.98
N PHE A 158 -15.39 10.25 -16.83
CA PHE A 158 -16.23 11.44 -17.02
C PHE A 158 -16.65 11.65 -18.48
N LYS A 159 -15.76 11.29 -19.42
CA LYS A 159 -16.08 11.36 -20.85
C LYS A 159 -17.16 10.36 -21.27
N ILE A 160 -17.17 9.17 -20.66
CA ILE A 160 -18.10 8.09 -21.01
C ILE A 160 -19.42 8.22 -20.25
N PHE A 161 -19.37 8.54 -18.95
CA PHE A 161 -20.52 8.45 -18.04
C PHE A 161 -20.97 9.80 -17.45
N GLY A 162 -20.31 10.91 -17.80
CA GLY A 162 -20.63 12.24 -17.29
C GLY A 162 -19.83 12.61 -16.03
N ARG A 163 -19.89 13.91 -15.68
CA ARG A 163 -19.04 14.49 -14.61
C ARG A 163 -19.33 13.97 -13.20
N ASP A 164 -20.53 13.47 -12.95
CA ASP A 164 -20.93 12.93 -11.65
C ASP A 164 -20.56 11.46 -11.47
N ALA A 165 -19.97 10.85 -12.48
CA ALA A 165 -19.60 9.43 -12.49
C ALA A 165 -18.35 9.09 -11.66
N TRP A 166 -17.80 10.04 -10.88
CA TRP A 166 -16.76 9.75 -9.88
C TRP A 166 -17.16 8.63 -8.92
N SER A 167 -18.46 8.44 -8.71
CA SER A 167 -19.03 7.36 -7.89
C SER A 167 -18.67 5.95 -8.38
N LEU A 168 -18.36 5.76 -9.66
CA LEU A 168 -17.88 4.49 -10.20
C LEU A 168 -16.56 4.03 -9.56
N MET A 169 -15.80 4.96 -8.98
CA MET A 169 -14.60 4.61 -8.23
C MET A 169 -14.87 3.73 -7.01
N TYR A 170 -16.04 3.85 -6.37
CA TYR A 170 -16.46 2.93 -5.31
C TYR A 170 -16.59 1.50 -5.83
N VAL A 171 -17.16 1.34 -7.03
CA VAL A 171 -17.29 0.03 -7.69
C VAL A 171 -15.91 -0.54 -8.00
N PHE A 172 -15.00 0.28 -8.59
CA PHE A 172 -13.64 -0.16 -8.88
C PHE A 172 -12.86 -0.53 -7.61
N ASN A 173 -13.00 0.25 -6.53
CA ASN A 173 -12.38 -0.06 -5.25
C ASN A 173 -12.95 -1.34 -4.64
N ALA A 174 -14.27 -1.55 -4.65
CA ALA A 174 -14.89 -2.77 -4.14
C ALA A 174 -14.46 -4.00 -4.96
N LEU A 175 -14.46 -3.92 -6.30
CA LEU A 175 -13.96 -4.99 -7.17
C LEU A 175 -12.47 -5.25 -6.94
N SER A 176 -11.70 -4.21 -6.63
CA SER A 176 -10.28 -4.35 -6.29
C SER A 176 -10.07 -5.14 -5.01
N VAL A 177 -10.89 -4.93 -3.97
CA VAL A 177 -10.83 -5.75 -2.74
C VAL A 177 -11.10 -7.22 -3.05
N LEU A 178 -12.11 -7.52 -3.86
CA LEU A 178 -12.38 -8.89 -4.33
C LEU A 178 -11.18 -9.48 -5.07
N GLY A 179 -10.58 -8.71 -5.97
CA GLY A 179 -9.38 -9.09 -6.73
C GLY A 179 -8.17 -9.35 -5.83
N ILE A 180 -7.94 -8.50 -4.84
CA ILE A 180 -6.88 -8.65 -3.83
C ILE A 180 -7.07 -9.98 -3.07
N PHE A 181 -8.25 -10.23 -2.53
CA PHE A 181 -8.54 -11.41 -1.73
C PHE A 181 -8.47 -12.69 -2.55
N TYR A 182 -9.01 -12.68 -3.76
CA TYR A 182 -8.86 -13.79 -4.71
C TYR A 182 -7.39 -14.08 -4.98
N SER A 183 -6.60 -13.06 -5.32
CA SER A 183 -5.18 -13.23 -5.67
C SER A 183 -4.36 -13.75 -4.51
N LEU A 184 -4.52 -13.19 -3.29
CA LEU A 184 -3.80 -13.63 -2.10
C LEU A 184 -4.10 -15.09 -1.77
N SER A 185 -5.38 -15.51 -1.81
CA SER A 185 -5.75 -16.90 -1.57
C SER A 185 -5.12 -17.86 -2.60
N ARG A 186 -5.12 -17.48 -3.89
CA ARG A 186 -4.54 -18.30 -4.96
C ARG A 186 -3.02 -18.33 -4.94
N ILE A 187 -2.35 -17.20 -4.63
CA ILE A 187 -0.91 -17.14 -4.42
C ILE A 187 -0.51 -18.10 -3.30
N THR A 188 -1.21 -18.04 -2.17
CA THR A 188 -0.95 -18.93 -1.03
C THR A 188 -1.04 -20.41 -1.43
N ARG A 189 -2.07 -20.77 -2.22
CA ARG A 189 -2.23 -22.14 -2.76
C ARG A 189 -1.07 -22.57 -3.64
N LEU A 190 -0.63 -21.68 -4.54
CA LEU A 190 0.47 -21.97 -5.48
C LEU A 190 1.83 -22.08 -4.77
N LEU A 191 2.03 -21.29 -3.71
CA LEU A 191 3.27 -21.29 -2.94
C LEU A 191 3.37 -22.44 -1.95
N HIS A 192 2.23 -22.99 -1.49
CA HIS A 192 2.25 -24.03 -0.47
C HIS A 192 1.19 -25.11 -0.72
N ASN A 193 0.03 -25.06 -0.02
CA ASN A 193 -1.00 -26.10 -0.08
C ASN A 193 -2.41 -25.56 0.21
N GLU A 194 -3.38 -26.46 0.19
CA GLU A 194 -4.80 -26.12 0.43
C GLU A 194 -5.08 -25.66 1.86
N GLN A 195 -4.40 -26.23 2.85
CA GLN A 195 -4.57 -25.83 4.23
C GLN A 195 -4.12 -24.39 4.46
N ALA A 196 -2.97 -23.98 3.88
CA ALA A 196 -2.52 -22.60 3.91
C ALA A 196 -3.51 -21.66 3.20
N GLU A 197 -4.08 -22.06 2.05
CA GLU A 197 -5.13 -21.31 1.37
C GLU A 197 -6.36 -21.09 2.28
N ARG A 198 -6.80 -22.13 3.01
CA ARG A 198 -7.93 -22.02 3.94
C ARG A 198 -7.66 -21.04 5.08
N ILE A 199 -6.47 -21.07 5.65
CA ILE A 199 -6.04 -20.13 6.69
C ILE A 199 -5.97 -18.71 6.13
N CYS A 200 -5.43 -18.53 4.91
CA CYS A 200 -5.41 -17.25 4.23
C CYS A 200 -6.83 -16.68 4.06
N ILE A 201 -7.76 -17.47 3.56
CA ILE A 201 -9.17 -17.07 3.40
C ILE A 201 -9.77 -16.65 4.75
N GLN A 202 -9.49 -17.39 5.82
CA GLN A 202 -9.96 -17.06 7.16
C GLN A 202 -9.43 -15.70 7.63
N PHE A 203 -8.17 -15.37 7.39
CA PHE A 203 -7.61 -14.05 7.71
C PHE A 203 -8.26 -12.92 6.92
N LEU A 204 -8.59 -13.17 5.66
CA LEU A 204 -9.17 -12.15 4.78
C LEU A 204 -10.56 -11.67 5.24
N PHE A 205 -11.30 -12.45 6.04
CA PHE A 205 -12.54 -11.98 6.68
C PHE A 205 -12.30 -10.83 7.68
N PHE A 206 -11.11 -10.71 8.23
CA PHE A 206 -10.72 -9.70 9.23
C PHE A 206 -9.80 -8.61 8.66
N ALA A 207 -9.61 -8.59 7.36
CA ALA A 207 -8.73 -7.63 6.69
C ALA A 207 -9.44 -6.28 6.47
N PHE A 208 -9.98 -5.68 7.56
CA PHE A 208 -10.78 -4.46 7.54
C PHE A 208 -10.09 -3.26 6.88
N PRO A 209 -8.75 -3.04 6.99
CA PRO A 209 -8.11 -1.92 6.31
C PRO A 209 -8.43 -1.84 4.82
N TYR A 210 -8.51 -2.99 4.12
CA TYR A 210 -8.84 -3.01 2.69
C TYR A 210 -10.28 -2.59 2.42
N PHE A 211 -11.22 -2.97 3.27
CA PHE A 211 -12.62 -2.55 3.12
C PHE A 211 -12.78 -1.05 3.38
N PHE A 212 -12.13 -0.54 4.43
CA PHE A 212 -12.23 0.87 4.80
C PHE A 212 -11.62 1.80 3.74
N MET A 213 -10.57 1.34 3.07
CA MET A 213 -9.98 2.05 1.93
C MET A 213 -10.91 2.18 0.72
N ILE A 214 -12.03 1.45 0.65
CA ILE A 214 -13.02 1.62 -0.42
C ILE A 214 -13.56 3.05 -0.43
N SER A 215 -13.70 3.69 0.74
CA SER A 215 -14.17 5.06 0.88
C SER A 215 -13.19 6.10 0.32
N TYR A 216 -11.93 5.75 0.10
CA TYR A 216 -10.92 6.65 -0.45
C TYR A 216 -10.80 6.47 -1.96
N LEU A 217 -11.34 7.42 -2.73
CA LEU A 217 -11.48 7.33 -4.20
C LEU A 217 -10.14 7.63 -4.90
N TYR A 218 -9.12 6.86 -4.56
CA TYR A 218 -7.76 7.00 -5.06
C TYR A 218 -7.26 5.67 -5.66
N ASN A 219 -6.01 5.63 -6.08
CA ASN A 219 -5.44 4.51 -6.83
C ASN A 219 -4.88 3.36 -5.98
N ASP A 220 -4.93 3.45 -4.64
CA ASP A 220 -4.30 2.49 -3.72
C ASP A 220 -4.79 1.05 -3.93
N LEU A 221 -6.11 0.83 -3.87
CA LEU A 221 -6.70 -0.51 -3.99
C LEU A 221 -6.60 -1.06 -5.42
N ILE A 222 -6.84 -0.21 -6.42
CA ILE A 222 -6.82 -0.62 -7.83
C ILE A 222 -5.42 -1.07 -8.23
N SER A 223 -4.40 -0.27 -7.90
CA SER A 223 -3.00 -0.62 -8.20
C SER A 223 -2.56 -1.89 -7.48
N LEU A 224 -2.98 -2.07 -6.21
CA LEU A 224 -2.68 -3.27 -5.44
C LEU A 224 -3.32 -4.52 -6.04
N ALA A 225 -4.60 -4.45 -6.44
CA ALA A 225 -5.27 -5.57 -7.10
C ALA A 225 -4.53 -5.99 -8.37
N LEU A 226 -4.17 -5.02 -9.22
CA LEU A 226 -3.44 -5.27 -10.47
C LEU A 226 -2.07 -5.90 -10.23
N VAL A 227 -1.30 -5.38 -9.25
CA VAL A 227 0.00 -5.97 -8.89
C VAL A 227 -0.15 -7.40 -8.39
N LEU A 228 -1.13 -7.69 -7.54
CA LEU A 228 -1.35 -9.04 -7.03
C LEU A 228 -1.84 -10.00 -8.12
N PHE A 229 -2.65 -9.54 -9.09
CA PHE A 229 -2.96 -10.33 -10.28
C PHE A 229 -1.71 -10.61 -11.11
N SER A 230 -0.82 -9.63 -11.28
CA SER A 230 0.46 -9.83 -11.95
C SER A 230 1.31 -10.89 -11.24
N LEU A 231 1.49 -10.81 -9.92
CA LEU A 231 2.22 -11.81 -9.13
C LEU A 231 1.57 -13.20 -9.23
N LEU A 232 0.24 -13.28 -9.16
CA LEU A 232 -0.48 -14.55 -9.32
C LEU A 232 -0.16 -15.20 -10.67
N LEU A 233 -0.17 -14.43 -11.76
CA LEU A 233 0.13 -14.92 -13.10
C LEU A 233 1.61 -15.26 -13.26
N LEU A 234 2.53 -14.51 -12.66
CA LEU A 234 3.95 -14.83 -12.60
C LEU A 234 4.17 -16.18 -11.91
N PHE A 235 3.53 -16.42 -10.75
CA PHE A 235 3.63 -17.73 -10.08
C PHE A 235 3.00 -18.86 -10.89
N LYS A 236 1.96 -18.61 -11.68
CA LYS A 236 1.44 -19.61 -12.62
C LYS A 236 2.45 -19.96 -13.71
N ILE A 237 3.19 -19.01 -14.28
CA ILE A 237 4.26 -19.28 -15.25
C ILE A 237 5.31 -20.21 -14.64
N VAL A 238 5.64 -19.97 -13.37
CA VAL A 238 6.69 -20.69 -12.65
C VAL A 238 6.27 -22.09 -12.20
N LYS A 239 5.04 -22.24 -11.71
CA LYS A 239 4.54 -23.45 -11.03
C LYS A 239 3.65 -24.34 -11.90
N THR A 240 3.16 -23.86 -13.03
CA THR A 240 2.26 -24.62 -13.91
C THR A 240 2.79 -24.63 -15.33
N ASP A 241 2.40 -25.65 -16.12
CA ASP A 241 2.84 -25.77 -17.51
C ASP A 241 1.82 -25.25 -18.53
N THR A 242 0.73 -24.62 -18.04
CA THR A 242 -0.37 -24.19 -18.91
C THR A 242 -0.31 -22.69 -19.22
N LYS A 243 -0.52 -22.32 -20.50
CA LYS A 243 -0.75 -20.93 -20.98
C LYS A 243 0.31 -19.92 -20.54
N LYS A 244 1.59 -20.32 -20.45
CA LYS A 244 2.67 -19.49 -19.90
C LYS A 244 2.84 -18.14 -20.61
N ILE A 245 2.80 -18.12 -21.95
CA ILE A 245 2.94 -16.90 -22.76
C ILE A 245 1.78 -15.94 -22.44
N LEU A 246 0.54 -16.43 -22.44
CA LEU A 246 -0.64 -15.64 -22.15
C LEU A 246 -0.60 -15.09 -20.72
N ASN A 247 -0.23 -15.94 -19.75
CA ASN A 247 0.00 -15.52 -18.36
C ASN A 247 1.08 -14.43 -18.27
N GLY A 248 2.16 -14.53 -19.08
CA GLY A 248 3.23 -13.53 -19.15
C GLY A 248 2.75 -12.19 -19.67
N ILE A 249 1.99 -12.18 -20.77
CA ILE A 249 1.43 -10.97 -21.36
C ILE A 249 0.47 -10.28 -20.38
N PHE A 250 -0.51 -11.01 -19.83
CA PHE A 250 -1.46 -10.44 -18.88
C PHE A 250 -0.80 -10.02 -17.56
N SER A 251 0.19 -10.76 -17.07
CA SER A 251 0.98 -10.34 -15.90
C SER A 251 1.65 -8.99 -16.18
N GLY A 252 2.26 -8.82 -17.35
CA GLY A 252 2.89 -7.55 -17.73
C GLY A 252 1.90 -6.42 -17.93
N LEU A 253 0.75 -6.68 -18.54
CA LEU A 253 -0.33 -5.67 -18.68
C LEU A 253 -0.81 -5.19 -17.32
N PHE A 254 -1.10 -6.10 -16.38
CA PHE A 254 -1.52 -5.71 -15.03
C PHE A 254 -0.42 -4.97 -14.27
N LEU A 255 0.84 -5.40 -14.39
CA LEU A 255 1.98 -4.73 -13.77
C LEU A 255 2.20 -3.32 -14.32
N GLY A 256 2.12 -3.16 -15.64
CA GLY A 256 2.27 -1.87 -16.31
C GLY A 256 1.12 -0.91 -16.00
N LEU A 257 -0.13 -1.39 -15.99
CA LEU A 257 -1.29 -0.58 -15.58
C LEU A 257 -1.18 -0.16 -14.11
N ALA A 258 -0.75 -1.05 -13.23
CA ALA A 258 -0.50 -0.70 -11.83
C ALA A 258 0.58 0.38 -11.70
N TRP A 259 1.64 0.29 -12.50
CA TRP A 259 2.73 1.27 -12.51
C TRP A 259 2.29 2.64 -13.03
N ILE A 260 1.47 2.67 -14.07
CA ILE A 260 0.86 3.89 -14.60
C ILE A 260 -0.04 4.56 -13.54
N LEU A 261 -0.83 3.78 -12.81
CA LEU A 261 -1.71 4.30 -11.77
C LEU A 261 -0.95 4.74 -10.52
N ARG A 262 0.15 4.05 -10.16
CA ARG A 262 0.88 4.32 -8.92
C ARG A 262 2.36 3.98 -9.05
N THR A 263 3.19 4.99 -8.93
CA THR A 263 4.65 4.84 -9.09
C THR A 263 5.31 3.94 -8.04
N ASN A 264 4.74 3.82 -6.84
CA ASN A 264 5.25 2.89 -5.80
C ASN A 264 5.24 1.42 -6.25
N THR A 265 4.51 1.07 -7.32
CA THR A 265 4.60 -0.23 -7.99
C THR A 265 6.03 -0.57 -8.44
N THR A 266 6.90 0.43 -8.62
CA THR A 266 8.32 0.25 -8.92
C THR A 266 9.01 -0.69 -7.94
N ILE A 267 8.63 -0.70 -6.66
CA ILE A 267 9.19 -1.60 -5.65
C ILE A 267 8.89 -3.07 -5.99
N PHE A 268 7.68 -3.35 -6.47
CA PHE A 268 7.30 -4.69 -6.93
C PHE A 268 8.08 -5.07 -8.20
N ILE A 269 8.25 -4.14 -9.14
CA ILE A 269 9.03 -4.36 -10.37
C ILE A 269 10.48 -4.71 -10.03
N ILE A 270 11.11 -3.95 -9.14
CA ILE A 270 12.47 -4.22 -8.66
C ILE A 270 12.53 -5.59 -7.97
N GLY A 271 11.56 -5.91 -7.11
CA GLY A 271 11.47 -7.21 -6.44
C GLY A 271 11.38 -8.37 -7.43
N ILE A 272 10.50 -8.27 -8.44
CA ILE A 272 10.35 -9.26 -9.52
C ILE A 272 11.64 -9.38 -10.33
N PHE A 273 12.27 -8.25 -10.69
CA PHE A 273 13.52 -8.24 -11.43
C PHE A 273 14.65 -8.97 -10.69
N LEU A 274 14.85 -8.64 -9.41
CA LEU A 274 15.84 -9.31 -8.56
C LEU A 274 15.54 -10.80 -8.38
N TYR A 275 14.27 -11.16 -8.19
CA TYR A 275 13.84 -12.54 -8.11
C TYR A 275 14.20 -13.33 -9.38
N LEU A 276 13.99 -12.75 -10.56
CA LEU A 276 14.32 -13.40 -11.84
C LEU A 276 15.83 -13.59 -12.00
N ILE A 277 16.62 -12.60 -11.62
CA ILE A 277 18.10 -12.71 -11.61
C ILE A 277 18.53 -13.86 -10.69
N LEU A 278 18.04 -13.88 -9.45
CA LEU A 278 18.38 -14.92 -8.49
C LEU A 278 18.00 -16.30 -8.99
N ARG A 279 16.86 -16.42 -9.68
CA ARG A 279 16.38 -17.66 -10.26
C ARG A 279 17.28 -18.14 -11.39
N ILE A 280 17.66 -17.26 -12.34
CA ILE A 280 18.56 -17.57 -13.45
C ILE A 280 19.94 -18.03 -12.90
N VAL A 281 20.46 -17.30 -11.92
CA VAL A 281 21.76 -17.61 -11.30
C VAL A 281 21.70 -18.95 -10.54
N ARG A 282 20.60 -19.23 -9.82
CA ARG A 282 20.39 -20.51 -9.12
C ARG A 282 20.36 -21.69 -10.08
N ASP A 283 19.57 -21.57 -11.15
CA ASP A 283 19.28 -22.69 -12.04
C ASP A 283 20.40 -22.89 -13.09
N ARG A 284 21.36 -21.95 -13.19
CA ARG A 284 22.54 -21.98 -14.11
C ARG A 284 22.22 -22.24 -15.57
N LYS A 285 20.96 -22.19 -15.94
CA LYS A 285 20.48 -22.40 -17.31
C LYS A 285 19.42 -21.36 -17.59
N PHE A 286 19.56 -20.69 -18.72
CA PHE A 286 18.51 -19.80 -19.23
C PHE A 286 17.45 -20.66 -19.95
N SER A 287 16.59 -21.29 -19.16
CA SER A 287 15.54 -22.17 -19.67
C SER A 287 14.38 -21.36 -20.27
N LEU A 288 13.51 -22.03 -21.02
CA LEU A 288 12.28 -21.45 -21.56
C LEU A 288 11.41 -20.82 -20.46
N ASN A 289 11.35 -21.44 -19.29
CA ASN A 289 10.62 -20.87 -18.15
C ASN A 289 11.18 -19.52 -17.68
N HIS A 290 12.51 -19.34 -17.73
CA HIS A 290 13.13 -18.05 -17.41
C HIS A 290 12.79 -16.99 -18.45
N GLN A 291 12.86 -17.35 -19.76
CA GLN A 291 12.50 -16.47 -20.86
C GLN A 291 11.04 -15.99 -20.73
N LEU A 292 10.12 -16.92 -20.49
CA LEU A 292 8.70 -16.62 -20.33
C LEU A 292 8.41 -15.78 -19.06
N SER A 293 9.20 -15.94 -17.99
CA SER A 293 9.07 -15.16 -16.76
C SER A 293 9.58 -13.72 -16.89
N ILE A 294 10.35 -13.38 -17.93
CA ILE A 294 10.79 -12.02 -18.24
C ILE A 294 9.69 -11.22 -18.97
N ILE A 295 8.78 -11.90 -19.68
CA ILE A 295 7.72 -11.27 -20.46
C ILE A 295 6.94 -10.21 -19.62
N PRO A 296 6.54 -10.47 -18.37
CA PRO A 296 5.86 -9.46 -17.56
C PRO A 296 6.60 -8.13 -17.45
N LEU A 297 7.92 -8.16 -17.24
CA LEU A 297 8.73 -6.95 -17.13
C LEU A 297 8.84 -6.22 -18.47
N LEU A 298 9.05 -6.96 -19.58
CA LEU A 298 9.13 -6.36 -20.90
C LEU A 298 7.82 -5.70 -21.32
N VAL A 299 6.68 -6.36 -21.10
CA VAL A 299 5.36 -5.82 -21.41
C VAL A 299 5.05 -4.60 -20.53
N ALA A 300 5.35 -4.66 -19.24
CA ALA A 300 5.14 -3.53 -18.32
C ALA A 300 6.00 -2.32 -18.73
N LEU A 301 7.26 -2.53 -19.07
CA LEU A 301 8.16 -1.48 -19.55
C LEU A 301 7.67 -0.87 -20.86
N THR A 302 7.29 -1.71 -21.83
CA THR A 302 6.73 -1.25 -23.13
C THR A 302 5.48 -0.41 -22.88
N LEU A 303 4.57 -0.87 -22.00
CA LEU A 303 3.35 -0.12 -21.68
C LEU A 303 3.67 1.23 -21.05
N GLN A 304 4.65 1.30 -20.15
CA GLN A 304 5.08 2.55 -19.53
C GLN A 304 5.70 3.53 -20.54
N ILE A 305 6.53 3.01 -21.46
CA ILE A 305 7.12 3.81 -22.53
C ILE A 305 6.02 4.37 -23.46
N VAL A 306 5.11 3.51 -23.92
CA VAL A 306 3.97 3.90 -24.75
C VAL A 306 3.11 4.94 -24.02
N PHE A 307 2.83 4.74 -22.75
CA PHE A 307 2.09 5.69 -21.92
C PHE A 307 2.77 7.07 -21.89
N GLN A 308 4.06 7.15 -21.64
CA GLN A 308 4.80 8.42 -21.61
C GLN A 308 4.76 9.14 -22.97
N PHE A 309 4.94 8.42 -24.08
CA PHE A 309 4.90 9.03 -25.42
C PHE A 309 3.49 9.46 -25.82
N THR A 310 2.45 8.70 -25.46
CA THR A 310 1.07 8.99 -25.86
C THR A 310 0.45 10.11 -25.03
N THR A 311 0.78 10.21 -23.74
CA THR A 311 0.22 11.26 -22.86
C THR A 311 0.63 12.65 -23.28
N GLN A 312 1.85 12.84 -23.78
CA GLN A 312 2.31 14.13 -24.33
C GLN A 312 1.47 14.58 -25.54
N LYS A 313 0.92 13.62 -26.30
CA LYS A 313 0.06 13.89 -27.47
C LYS A 313 -1.43 13.99 -27.12
N MET A 314 -1.88 13.28 -26.08
CA MET A 314 -3.29 13.21 -25.70
C MET A 314 -3.76 14.42 -24.87
N ILE A 315 -2.86 15.07 -24.16
CA ILE A 315 -3.18 16.20 -23.29
C ILE A 315 -2.62 17.47 -23.96
N PRO A 316 -3.46 18.34 -24.54
CA PRO A 316 -3.01 19.59 -25.12
C PRO A 316 -2.22 20.42 -24.09
N ASN A 317 -1.05 20.91 -24.50
CA ASN A 317 -0.15 21.74 -23.68
C ASN A 317 0.41 21.05 -22.42
N TYR A 318 0.26 19.72 -22.27
CA TYR A 318 0.89 19.01 -21.15
C TYR A 318 2.40 19.08 -21.23
N THR A 319 3.02 19.46 -20.12
CA THR A 319 4.46 19.42 -19.96
C THR A 319 4.84 18.97 -18.56
N SER A 320 5.79 18.06 -18.45
CA SER A 320 6.43 17.72 -17.17
C SER A 320 7.66 18.60 -16.87
N LYS A 321 7.90 19.63 -17.67
CA LYS A 321 9.08 20.51 -17.52
C LYS A 321 9.15 21.18 -16.15
N TYR A 322 8.00 21.45 -15.55
CA TYR A 322 7.90 22.11 -14.23
C TYR A 322 7.55 21.14 -13.10
N ALA A 323 7.66 19.84 -13.36
CA ALA A 323 7.38 18.81 -12.35
C ALA A 323 8.23 19.02 -11.08
N GLN A 324 7.63 18.64 -9.96
CA GLN A 324 8.36 18.65 -8.70
C GLN A 324 9.54 17.68 -8.76
N PRO A 325 10.78 18.12 -8.49
CA PRO A 325 11.93 17.24 -8.45
C PRO A 325 11.72 16.09 -7.47
N THR A 326 11.98 14.85 -7.91
CA THR A 326 11.79 13.65 -7.10
C THR A 326 12.51 13.70 -5.75
N ILE A 327 13.64 14.41 -5.70
CA ILE A 327 14.44 14.57 -4.48
C ILE A 327 13.73 15.40 -3.40
N SER A 328 12.69 16.17 -3.75
CA SER A 328 11.89 16.90 -2.76
C SER A 328 11.18 15.98 -1.76
N TRP A 329 10.78 14.77 -2.22
CA TRP A 329 10.16 13.77 -1.35
C TRP A 329 11.15 13.17 -0.34
N VAL A 330 12.43 13.10 -0.72
CA VAL A 330 13.52 12.74 0.20
C VAL A 330 13.74 13.84 1.22
N GLY A 331 13.74 15.10 0.78
CA GLY A 331 13.83 16.26 1.68
C GLY A 331 12.65 16.30 2.67
N MET A 332 11.42 16.12 2.19
CA MET A 332 10.22 16.02 3.03
C MET A 332 10.34 14.88 4.05
N ALA A 333 10.89 13.74 3.63
CA ALA A 333 11.09 12.56 4.47
C ALA A 333 12.13 12.73 5.58
N LEU A 334 13.03 13.71 5.45
CA LEU A 334 14.12 14.01 6.38
C LEU A 334 13.91 15.31 7.16
N ALA A 335 12.91 16.12 6.80
CA ALA A 335 12.61 17.38 7.50
C ALA A 335 12.15 17.09 8.94
N ASP A 336 12.68 17.86 9.88
CA ASP A 336 12.30 17.82 11.29
C ASP A 336 11.35 18.97 11.68
N GLU A 337 10.88 18.92 12.90
CA GLU A 337 9.97 19.91 13.44
C GLU A 337 10.61 21.32 13.43
N ASP A 338 11.84 21.45 13.92
CA ASP A 338 12.52 22.73 14.05
C ASP A 338 12.71 23.43 12.69
N THR A 339 13.04 22.65 11.65
CA THR A 339 13.18 23.16 10.29
C THR A 339 11.92 23.87 9.80
N LEU A 340 10.76 23.35 10.11
CA LEU A 340 9.48 23.83 9.58
C LEU A 340 8.79 24.82 10.53
N THR A 341 8.70 24.52 11.83
CA THR A 341 7.99 25.35 12.81
C THR A 341 8.69 26.66 13.06
N SER A 342 10.02 26.73 12.94
CA SER A 342 10.79 27.98 12.97
C SER A 342 10.36 28.99 11.90
N LYS A 343 9.71 28.55 10.84
CA LYS A 343 9.13 29.37 9.75
C LYS A 343 7.61 29.45 9.80
N GLY A 344 6.97 28.97 10.87
CA GLY A 344 5.51 28.92 11.01
C GLY A 344 4.83 27.94 10.04
N LEU A 345 5.56 26.94 9.55
CA LEU A 345 5.09 25.96 8.58
C LEU A 345 4.56 24.71 9.27
N ARG A 346 3.67 24.00 8.55
CA ARG A 346 3.03 22.79 9.07
C ARG A 346 4.02 21.64 9.14
N TYR A 347 4.08 21.02 10.30
CA TYR A 347 4.76 19.77 10.57
C TYR A 347 3.78 18.79 11.21
N GLU A 348 3.80 17.53 10.85
CA GLU A 348 2.89 16.53 11.42
C GLU A 348 3.65 15.51 12.29
N GLN A 349 4.49 14.70 11.68
CA GLN A 349 5.35 13.72 12.34
C GLN A 349 6.58 13.46 11.45
N PRO A 350 7.68 12.94 11.97
CA PRO A 350 8.85 12.61 11.19
C PRO A 350 8.52 11.80 9.95
N GLY A 351 8.91 12.32 8.79
CA GLY A 351 8.71 11.66 7.49
C GLY A 351 7.29 11.66 6.95
N MET A 352 6.27 12.14 7.67
CA MET A 352 4.93 12.34 7.14
C MET A 352 4.86 13.61 6.29
N TYR A 353 3.71 13.79 5.57
CA TYR A 353 3.47 15.00 4.80
C TYR A 353 3.66 16.25 5.67
N ASN A 354 4.36 17.24 5.10
CA ASN A 354 4.63 18.51 5.73
C ASN A 354 4.81 19.61 4.68
N ASP A 355 4.93 20.86 5.12
CA ASP A 355 5.10 22.03 4.25
C ASP A 355 6.55 22.24 3.75
N PHE A 356 7.33 21.19 3.59
CA PHE A 356 8.72 21.26 3.14
C PHE A 356 8.88 22.02 1.81
N GLU A 357 7.93 21.92 0.91
CA GLU A 357 7.97 22.68 -0.33
C GLU A 357 7.77 24.20 -0.10
N ASN A 358 6.91 24.57 0.84
CA ASN A 358 6.76 25.96 1.23
C ASN A 358 8.03 26.49 1.94
N TRP A 359 8.69 25.63 2.74
CA TRP A 359 10.00 25.93 3.30
C TRP A 359 11.03 26.21 2.19
N ALA A 360 11.10 25.38 1.18
CA ALA A 360 12.01 25.55 0.04
C ALA A 360 11.70 26.85 -0.74
N PHE A 361 10.40 27.20 -0.87
CA PHE A 361 10.01 28.48 -1.45
C PHE A 361 10.47 29.68 -0.62
N VAL A 362 10.37 29.61 0.71
CA VAL A 362 10.88 30.66 1.62
C VAL A 362 12.40 30.80 1.41
N LYS A 363 13.14 29.69 1.34
CA LYS A 363 14.59 29.69 1.04
C LYS A 363 14.91 30.28 -0.32
N TYR A 364 14.13 29.96 -1.33
CA TYR A 364 14.27 30.52 -2.67
C TYR A 364 14.07 32.05 -2.66
N LYS A 365 13.09 32.55 -1.89
CA LYS A 365 12.85 34.00 -1.73
C LYS A 365 13.97 34.72 -0.97
N GLU A 366 14.64 34.06 -0.02
CA GLU A 366 15.83 34.63 0.64
C GLU A 366 16.95 34.92 -0.38
N MET A 367 17.10 34.08 -1.41
CA MET A 367 18.07 34.27 -2.51
C MET A 367 17.54 35.18 -3.63
N HIS A 368 16.24 35.20 -3.85
CA HIS A 368 15.54 35.91 -4.92
C HIS A 368 14.36 36.73 -4.35
N PRO A 369 14.60 37.88 -3.68
CA PRO A 369 13.55 38.57 -2.89
C PRO A 369 12.29 38.99 -3.68
N LYS A 370 12.46 39.27 -4.98
CA LYS A 370 11.35 39.68 -5.89
C LYS A 370 10.64 38.51 -6.57
N ALA A 371 11.11 37.27 -6.37
CA ALA A 371 10.54 36.12 -7.06
C ALA A 371 9.12 35.79 -6.56
N SER A 372 8.24 35.51 -7.50
CA SER A 372 6.89 34.99 -7.24
C SER A 372 6.91 33.47 -7.03
N LYS A 373 5.78 32.91 -6.59
CA LYS A 373 5.61 31.44 -6.51
C LYS A 373 5.69 30.80 -7.91
N ILE A 374 5.28 31.52 -8.97
CA ILE A 374 5.36 31.06 -10.36
C ILE A 374 6.81 30.95 -10.79
N ASP A 375 7.65 31.96 -10.47
CA ASP A 375 9.08 31.94 -10.80
C ASP A 375 9.77 30.76 -10.12
N TYR A 376 9.52 30.56 -8.84
CA TYR A 376 9.99 29.39 -8.09
C TYR A 376 9.55 28.07 -8.75
N THR A 377 8.27 27.95 -9.14
CA THR A 377 7.76 26.72 -9.76
C THR A 377 8.43 26.44 -11.12
N LYS A 378 8.74 27.48 -11.89
CA LYS A 378 9.40 27.35 -13.19
C LYS A 378 10.91 27.08 -13.08
N ASP A 379 11.54 27.50 -12.00
CA ASP A 379 12.98 27.25 -11.77
C ASP A 379 13.23 25.89 -11.11
N VAL A 380 13.11 24.83 -11.91
CA VAL A 380 13.33 23.44 -11.46
C VAL A 380 14.77 23.23 -10.97
N THR A 381 15.74 23.86 -11.62
CA THR A 381 17.17 23.74 -11.26
C THR A 381 17.46 24.40 -9.92
N GLY A 382 16.92 25.59 -9.67
CA GLY A 382 17.05 26.27 -8.38
C GLY A 382 16.38 25.48 -7.25
N ARG A 383 15.19 24.91 -7.50
CA ARG A 383 14.52 24.03 -6.53
C ARG A 383 15.35 22.79 -6.21
N ASP A 384 15.83 22.08 -7.23
CA ASP A 384 16.66 20.89 -7.08
C ASP A 384 17.92 21.16 -6.26
N LYS A 385 18.56 22.32 -6.46
CA LYS A 385 19.72 22.76 -5.68
C LYS A 385 19.37 22.94 -4.20
N ILE A 386 18.29 23.66 -3.88
CA ILE A 386 17.83 23.88 -2.50
C ILE A 386 17.55 22.54 -1.79
N TYR A 387 16.88 21.60 -2.47
CA TYR A 387 16.61 20.29 -1.91
C TYR A 387 17.87 19.49 -1.63
N LYS A 388 18.83 19.49 -2.56
CA LYS A 388 20.12 18.79 -2.40
C LYS A 388 20.95 19.36 -1.26
N GLU A 389 21.02 20.69 -1.15
CA GLU A 389 21.71 21.37 -0.05
C GLU A 389 21.10 21.02 1.31
N PHE A 390 19.77 21.05 1.42
CA PHE A 390 19.08 20.64 2.63
C PHE A 390 19.40 19.20 3.01
N ILE A 391 19.25 18.25 2.07
CA ILE A 391 19.47 16.82 2.32
C ILE A 391 20.92 16.58 2.73
N SER A 392 21.90 17.20 2.06
CA SER A 392 23.31 17.07 2.40
C SER A 392 23.61 17.60 3.82
N SER A 393 23.07 18.78 4.15
CA SER A 393 23.20 19.36 5.50
C SER A 393 22.56 18.45 6.56
N ARG A 394 21.34 17.97 6.32
CA ARG A 394 20.60 17.11 7.24
C ARG A 394 21.28 15.76 7.47
N MET A 395 21.79 15.15 6.40
CA MET A 395 22.57 13.90 6.51
C MET A 395 23.86 14.09 7.31
N THR A 396 24.54 15.21 7.10
CA THR A 396 25.75 15.57 7.86
C THR A 396 25.43 15.75 9.35
N ASP A 397 24.32 16.42 9.65
CA ASP A 397 23.84 16.63 11.02
C ASP A 397 23.50 15.30 11.69
N MET A 398 22.76 14.41 11.02
CA MET A 398 22.44 13.08 11.52
C MET A 398 23.67 12.21 11.81
N VAL A 399 24.74 12.35 11.02
CA VAL A 399 26.01 11.65 11.28
C VAL A 399 26.71 12.21 12.51
N LYS A 400 26.66 13.54 12.72
CA LYS A 400 27.25 14.20 13.90
C LYS A 400 26.46 13.91 15.18
N HIS A 401 25.15 13.76 15.06
CA HIS A 401 24.23 13.55 16.18
C HIS A 401 23.46 12.20 16.04
N PRO A 402 24.13 11.04 16.14
CA PRO A 402 23.53 9.74 15.84
C PRO A 402 22.36 9.37 16.77
N VAL A 403 22.36 9.84 18.01
CA VAL A 403 21.26 9.59 18.96
C VAL A 403 19.98 10.29 18.49
N GLU A 404 20.09 11.53 18.01
CA GLU A 404 18.93 12.27 17.47
C GLU A 404 18.46 11.66 16.16
N ALA A 405 19.36 11.17 15.32
CA ALA A 405 19.01 10.42 14.12
C ALA A 405 18.23 9.14 14.46
N ILE A 406 18.64 8.38 15.48
CA ILE A 406 17.91 7.18 15.95
C ILE A 406 16.52 7.57 16.46
N LYS A 407 16.40 8.63 17.26
CA LYS A 407 15.08 9.13 17.72
C LYS A 407 14.20 9.52 16.54
N PHE A 408 14.73 10.27 15.58
CA PHE A 408 14.00 10.69 14.37
C PHE A 408 13.46 9.49 13.59
N PHE A 409 14.30 8.51 13.27
CA PHE A 409 13.87 7.31 12.56
C PHE A 409 12.96 6.40 13.41
N GLY A 410 13.12 6.39 14.73
CA GLY A 410 12.21 5.71 15.65
C GLY A 410 10.81 6.32 15.59
N MET A 411 10.69 7.64 15.69
CA MET A 411 9.42 8.35 15.55
C MET A 411 8.82 8.19 14.14
N LYS A 412 9.66 8.22 13.09
CA LYS A 412 9.21 7.90 11.73
C LYS A 412 8.68 6.48 11.62
N GLY A 413 9.25 5.52 12.35
CA GLY A 413 8.72 4.17 12.46
C GLY A 413 7.31 4.14 13.09
N ILE A 414 7.08 4.92 14.14
CA ILE A 414 5.75 5.05 14.75
C ILE A 414 4.77 5.71 13.77
N ALA A 415 5.19 6.78 13.07
CA ALA A 415 4.39 7.44 12.04
C ALA A 415 4.03 6.49 10.88
N SER A 416 4.91 5.52 10.59
CA SER A 416 4.71 4.51 9.54
C SER A 416 3.76 3.39 9.96
N TRP A 417 3.92 2.87 11.18
CA TRP A 417 3.33 1.61 11.61
C TRP A 417 2.41 1.72 12.82
N GLY A 418 2.35 2.86 13.50
CA GLY A 418 1.56 3.01 14.73
C GLY A 418 0.04 2.94 14.54
N ASP A 419 -0.46 3.14 13.29
CA ASP A 419 -1.88 2.98 12.95
C ASP A 419 -2.12 1.59 12.32
N PRO A 420 -2.76 0.65 13.04
CA PRO A 420 -3.03 -0.69 12.53
C PRO A 420 -4.10 -0.74 11.43
N SER A 421 -4.91 0.34 11.29
CA SER A 421 -5.90 0.45 10.20
C SER A 421 -5.27 0.82 8.85
N LEU A 422 -3.96 1.09 8.82
CA LEU A 422 -3.25 1.54 7.64
C LEU A 422 -3.97 2.71 6.95
N SER A 423 -4.38 3.70 7.73
CA SER A 423 -5.20 4.87 7.37
C SER A 423 -6.66 4.57 7.02
N GLY A 424 -7.12 3.33 7.05
CA GLY A 424 -8.50 2.97 6.72
C GLY A 424 -9.51 3.75 7.57
N ASN A 425 -9.32 3.78 8.88
CA ASN A 425 -10.22 4.48 9.80
C ASN A 425 -10.25 6.00 9.57
N VAL A 426 -9.12 6.62 9.24
CA VAL A 426 -9.08 8.07 8.97
C VAL A 426 -9.84 8.42 7.69
N TYR A 427 -9.79 7.55 6.67
CA TYR A 427 -10.53 7.79 5.44
C TYR A 427 -12.03 7.59 5.61
N ILE A 428 -12.47 6.60 6.37
CA ILE A 428 -13.88 6.47 6.76
C ILE A 428 -14.36 7.72 7.48
N TYR A 429 -13.59 8.23 8.43
CA TYR A 429 -13.94 9.43 9.17
C TYR A 429 -14.00 10.68 8.28
N ARG A 430 -13.01 10.87 7.40
CA ARG A 430 -13.02 11.97 6.41
C ARG A 430 -14.22 11.86 5.47
N SER A 431 -14.50 10.67 4.96
CA SER A 431 -15.67 10.43 4.10
C SER A 431 -16.98 10.80 4.78
N TYR A 432 -17.11 10.45 6.06
CA TYR A 432 -18.27 10.84 6.87
C TYR A 432 -18.40 12.37 6.98
N GLY A 433 -17.29 13.08 7.26
CA GLY A 433 -17.27 14.55 7.31
C GLY A 433 -17.61 15.20 5.97
N GLU A 434 -17.05 14.71 4.85
CA GLU A 434 -17.33 15.24 3.51
C GLU A 434 -18.76 14.94 3.07
N ARG A 435 -19.30 13.77 3.43
CA ARG A 435 -20.72 13.45 3.22
C ARG A 435 -21.63 14.44 3.95
N LYS A 436 -21.34 14.73 5.22
CA LYS A 436 -22.10 15.74 5.99
C LYS A 436 -22.07 17.10 5.29
N ARG A 437 -20.90 17.57 4.83
CA ARG A 437 -20.76 18.84 4.08
C ARG A 437 -21.53 18.84 2.75
N MET A 438 -21.50 17.73 2.02
CA MET A 438 -22.22 17.58 0.76
C MET A 438 -23.73 17.78 0.97
N PHE A 439 -24.30 17.10 1.95
CA PHE A 439 -25.73 17.17 2.22
C PHE A 439 -26.18 18.53 2.79
N GLN A 440 -25.31 19.25 3.51
CA GLN A 440 -25.60 20.61 3.98
C GLN A 440 -25.70 21.63 2.83
N LYS A 441 -25.03 21.38 1.70
CA LYS A 441 -24.97 22.29 0.54
C LYS A 441 -26.01 21.99 -0.54
N LEU A 442 -26.63 20.80 -0.54
CA LEU A 442 -27.58 20.42 -1.59
C LEU A 442 -28.96 21.02 -1.31
N PRO A 443 -29.60 21.70 -2.29
CA PRO A 443 -31.01 22.07 -2.18
C PRO A 443 -31.88 20.80 -2.12
N LEU A 444 -32.95 20.85 -1.36
CA LEU A 444 -33.85 19.72 -1.07
C LEU A 444 -34.45 19.04 -2.31
N GLU A 445 -34.46 19.73 -3.46
CA GLU A 445 -35.12 19.29 -4.70
C GLU A 445 -34.25 18.40 -5.61
N SER A 446 -32.94 18.44 -5.48
CA SER A 446 -32.02 17.61 -6.30
C SER A 446 -31.83 16.17 -5.80
N LEU A 447 -32.65 15.72 -4.89
CA LEU A 447 -32.44 14.57 -4.01
C LEU A 447 -33.04 13.24 -4.48
N ALA A 448 -33.63 13.13 -5.71
CA ALA A 448 -34.35 11.91 -6.10
C ALA A 448 -33.49 10.63 -6.10
N LEU A 449 -32.28 10.67 -6.62
CA LEU A 449 -31.35 9.53 -6.56
C LEU A 449 -30.73 9.37 -5.17
N THR A 450 -30.46 10.50 -4.51
CA THR A 450 -29.94 10.58 -3.15
C THR A 450 -31.01 10.15 -2.13
N GLN A 451 -32.29 10.40 -2.38
CA GLN A 451 -33.40 9.94 -1.54
C GLN A 451 -33.56 8.42 -1.56
N SER A 452 -33.35 7.77 -2.71
CA SER A 452 -33.39 6.31 -2.80
C SER A 452 -32.26 5.65 -2.00
N ILE A 453 -31.06 6.23 -2.02
CA ILE A 453 -29.92 5.77 -1.20
C ILE A 453 -30.11 6.15 0.29
N GLN A 454 -30.74 7.30 0.57
CA GLN A 454 -31.10 7.73 1.92
C GLN A 454 -32.16 6.84 2.57
N SER A 455 -33.17 6.43 1.81
CA SER A 455 -34.25 5.57 2.34
C SER A 455 -33.73 4.20 2.77
N ILE A 456 -32.64 3.72 2.17
CA ILE A 456 -31.98 2.46 2.55
C ILE A 456 -31.08 2.64 3.78
N SER A 457 -30.51 3.84 3.99
CA SER A 457 -29.46 4.07 5.02
C SER A 457 -29.93 4.87 6.23
N MET A 458 -31.15 5.44 6.25
CA MET A 458 -31.61 6.34 7.32
C MET A 458 -33.11 6.21 7.63
N PRO A 459 -33.48 6.05 8.91
CA PRO A 459 -34.86 6.29 9.36
C PRO A 459 -35.23 7.77 9.12
N GLN A 460 -36.51 8.03 8.86
CA GLN A 460 -37.03 9.40 8.70
C GLN A 460 -36.94 10.15 10.04
N PHE A 461 -35.95 11.03 10.18
CA PHE A 461 -35.82 11.92 11.34
C PHE A 461 -36.32 13.33 11.01
N LYS A 462 -37.04 13.93 11.97
CA LYS A 462 -37.64 15.29 11.83
C LYS A 462 -36.63 16.44 11.83
N ASP A 463 -35.43 16.24 12.38
CA ASP A 463 -34.41 17.29 12.48
C ASP A 463 -33.40 17.27 11.34
N LYS A 464 -33.09 18.45 10.76
CA LYS A 464 -32.15 18.59 9.64
C LYS A 464 -30.76 18.03 9.93
N GLU A 465 -30.27 18.12 11.17
CA GLU A 465 -28.95 17.58 11.55
C GLU A 465 -29.00 16.05 11.76
N ALA A 466 -30.06 15.52 12.31
CA ALA A 466 -30.25 14.07 12.51
C ALA A 466 -30.45 13.29 11.20
N ARG A 467 -30.85 13.97 10.11
CA ARG A 467 -31.04 13.32 8.79
C ARG A 467 -29.74 12.80 8.16
N PHE A 468 -28.57 13.23 8.65
CA PHE A 468 -27.28 12.93 8.05
C PHE A 468 -26.42 11.95 8.85
N GLU A 469 -26.84 11.56 10.04
CA GLU A 469 -26.12 10.63 10.89
C GLU A 469 -26.78 9.24 10.88
N SER A 470 -26.27 8.33 10.02
CA SER A 470 -26.59 6.92 10.20
C SER A 470 -25.99 6.46 11.55
N PRO A 471 -26.78 5.88 12.48
CA PRO A 471 -26.25 5.30 13.72
C PRO A 471 -25.10 4.33 13.47
N ILE A 472 -25.14 3.58 12.36
CA ILE A 472 -24.09 2.63 11.96
C ILE A 472 -22.84 3.35 11.51
N SER A 473 -22.93 4.41 10.69
CA SER A 473 -21.76 5.17 10.26
C SER A 473 -21.12 5.92 11.42
N LYS A 474 -21.93 6.48 12.33
CA LYS A 474 -21.46 7.09 13.57
C LYS A 474 -20.77 6.06 14.46
N PHE A 475 -21.37 4.91 14.67
CA PHE A 475 -20.78 3.80 15.42
C PHE A 475 -19.45 3.37 14.83
N LEU A 476 -19.33 3.16 13.51
CA LEU A 476 -18.09 2.78 12.86
C LEU A 476 -17.01 3.88 12.97
N VAL A 477 -17.39 5.15 12.96
CA VAL A 477 -16.50 6.29 13.10
C VAL A 477 -16.03 6.46 14.55
N GLU A 478 -16.93 6.29 15.52
CA GLU A 478 -16.62 6.46 16.94
C GLU A 478 -15.92 5.25 17.56
N THR A 479 -16.04 4.06 16.94
CA THR A 479 -15.44 2.84 17.48
C THR A 479 -13.95 2.71 17.14
N LYS A 480 -13.11 3.47 17.85
CA LYS A 480 -11.66 3.13 18.03
C LYS A 480 -11.46 1.67 18.48
N THR A 481 -12.50 1.02 18.92
CA THR A 481 -12.60 -0.36 19.39
C THR A 481 -12.18 -1.36 18.33
N ILE A 482 -12.65 -1.21 17.06
CA ILE A 482 -12.27 -2.09 15.95
C ILE A 482 -10.76 -2.02 15.71
N THR A 483 -10.20 -0.80 15.66
CA THR A 483 -8.76 -0.58 15.47
C THR A 483 -7.93 -1.27 16.53
N ASN A 484 -8.28 -1.10 17.80
CA ASN A 484 -7.46 -1.60 18.90
C ASN A 484 -7.67 -3.09 19.17
N TYR A 485 -8.89 -3.61 19.01
CA TYR A 485 -9.23 -4.98 19.42
C TYR A 485 -9.35 -5.98 18.26
N ILE A 486 -9.32 -5.53 17.01
CA ILE A 486 -9.36 -6.41 15.83
C ILE A 486 -8.19 -6.14 14.90
N GLU A 487 -8.01 -4.92 14.41
CA GLU A 487 -7.00 -4.60 13.41
C GLU A 487 -5.58 -4.73 13.95
N ARG A 488 -5.32 -4.27 15.18
CA ARG A 488 -4.01 -4.39 15.81
C ARG A 488 -3.62 -5.84 16.10
N PRO A 489 -4.46 -6.66 16.78
CA PRO A 489 -4.20 -8.10 16.93
C PRO A 489 -4.05 -8.83 15.60
N PHE A 490 -4.82 -8.46 14.57
CA PHE A 490 -4.67 -9.01 13.23
C PHE A 490 -3.29 -8.70 12.65
N LEU A 491 -2.84 -7.44 12.70
CA LEU A 491 -1.52 -7.05 12.22
C LEU A 491 -0.39 -7.72 13.03
N ILE A 492 -0.52 -7.77 14.36
CA ILE A 492 0.44 -8.49 15.23
C ILE A 492 0.53 -9.97 14.83
N LEU A 493 -0.60 -10.62 14.57
CA LEU A 493 -0.62 -12.03 14.15
C LEU A 493 0.08 -12.24 12.81
N LEU A 494 -0.12 -11.35 11.83
CA LEU A 494 0.56 -11.41 10.54
C LEU A 494 2.07 -11.23 10.69
N LEU A 495 2.51 -10.23 11.47
CA LEU A 495 3.93 -9.94 11.72
C LEU A 495 4.60 -11.10 12.46
N LEU A 496 4.00 -11.57 13.55
CA LEU A 496 4.53 -12.66 14.38
C LEU A 496 4.56 -13.98 13.59
N GLY A 497 3.48 -14.31 12.87
CA GLY A 497 3.41 -15.52 12.05
C GLY A 497 4.46 -15.53 10.94
N SER A 498 4.71 -14.37 10.30
CA SER A 498 5.75 -14.22 9.28
C SER A 498 7.16 -14.31 9.89
N LEU A 499 7.37 -13.72 11.06
CA LEU A 499 8.64 -13.81 11.80
C LEU A 499 8.94 -15.26 12.20
N ILE A 500 7.96 -15.96 12.78
CA ILE A 500 8.09 -17.39 13.15
C ILE A 500 8.41 -18.22 11.91
N PHE A 501 7.79 -17.95 10.76
CA PHE A 501 8.09 -18.65 9.51
C PHE A 501 9.56 -18.53 9.14
N ILE A 502 10.11 -17.32 9.12
CA ILE A 502 11.51 -17.05 8.75
C ILE A 502 12.48 -17.75 9.71
N ILE A 503 12.25 -17.63 11.02
CA ILE A 503 13.10 -18.23 12.05
C ILE A 503 13.07 -19.77 11.95
N ARG A 504 11.87 -20.37 11.81
CA ARG A 504 11.72 -21.84 11.71
C ARG A 504 12.36 -22.43 10.45
N LYS A 505 12.34 -21.70 9.34
CA LYS A 505 13.09 -22.09 8.13
C LYS A 505 14.59 -21.84 8.27
N ARG A 506 15.04 -21.35 9.43
CA ARG A 506 16.46 -20.98 9.69
C ARG A 506 17.00 -20.06 8.59
N PHE A 507 16.19 -19.11 8.17
CA PHE A 507 16.47 -18.19 7.06
C PHE A 507 16.71 -18.85 5.69
N LYS A 508 16.49 -20.17 5.55
CA LYS A 508 16.61 -20.92 4.30
C LYS A 508 15.22 -21.02 3.63
N ILE A 509 14.86 -20.00 2.90
CA ILE A 509 13.52 -19.84 2.34
C ILE A 509 13.53 -20.20 0.86
N ASP A 510 12.46 -20.87 0.39
CA ASP A 510 12.24 -21.09 -1.03
C ASP A 510 12.19 -19.77 -1.79
N LEU A 511 12.81 -19.72 -2.98
CA LEU A 511 12.98 -18.49 -3.73
C LEU A 511 11.64 -17.84 -4.14
N ASP A 512 10.60 -18.66 -4.37
CA ASP A 512 9.29 -18.14 -4.77
C ASP A 512 8.59 -17.45 -3.57
N ILE A 513 8.74 -18.00 -2.36
CA ILE A 513 8.25 -17.35 -1.11
C ILE A 513 9.13 -16.15 -0.77
N PHE A 514 10.44 -16.24 -1.04
CA PHE A 514 11.39 -15.16 -0.80
C PHE A 514 11.06 -13.89 -1.58
N LEU A 515 10.43 -13.98 -2.76
CA LEU A 515 9.94 -12.81 -3.50
C LEU A 515 9.00 -11.93 -2.64
N LEU A 516 8.09 -12.54 -1.88
CA LEU A 516 7.18 -11.79 -1.01
C LEU A 516 7.95 -11.05 0.10
N ILE A 517 8.95 -11.72 0.68
CA ILE A 517 9.82 -11.15 1.72
C ILE A 517 10.65 -9.99 1.16
N LEU A 518 11.20 -10.16 -0.04
CA LEU A 518 12.03 -9.16 -0.71
C LEU A 518 11.23 -7.87 -1.00
N ILE A 519 10.00 -8.02 -1.50
CA ILE A 519 9.13 -6.88 -1.78
C ILE A 519 8.70 -6.20 -0.46
N PHE A 520 8.33 -6.99 0.56
CA PHE A 520 7.98 -6.44 1.88
C PHE A 520 9.13 -5.60 2.46
N LEU A 521 10.33 -6.16 2.51
CA LEU A 521 11.51 -5.46 3.03
C LEU A 521 11.84 -4.22 2.19
N GLY A 522 11.77 -4.34 0.86
CA GLY A 522 12.00 -3.22 -0.06
C GLY A 522 11.07 -2.05 0.23
N GLY A 523 9.77 -2.33 0.40
CA GLY A 523 8.77 -1.31 0.75
C GLY A 523 8.99 -0.71 2.14
N ALA A 524 9.25 -1.55 3.14
CA ALA A 524 9.51 -1.10 4.50
C ALA A 524 10.75 -0.18 4.57
N VAL A 525 11.87 -0.59 3.95
CA VAL A 525 13.10 0.20 3.92
C VAL A 525 12.93 1.50 3.14
N PHE A 526 12.26 1.44 1.97
CA PHE A 526 12.06 2.61 1.13
C PHE A 526 11.31 3.72 1.87
N HIS A 527 10.16 3.42 2.46
CA HIS A 527 9.37 4.42 3.19
C HIS A 527 9.97 4.79 4.54
N GLN A 528 10.69 3.86 5.20
CA GLN A 528 11.31 4.15 6.48
C GLN A 528 12.50 5.11 6.36
N PHE A 529 13.33 4.96 5.32
CA PHE A 529 14.62 5.66 5.26
C PHE A 529 14.73 6.68 4.11
N ILE A 530 14.02 6.47 3.00
CA ILE A 530 14.27 7.21 1.76
C ILE A 530 13.12 8.19 1.43
N TRP A 531 11.87 7.76 1.61
CA TRP A 531 10.70 8.45 1.11
C TRP A 531 9.80 8.96 2.21
N GLU A 532 8.90 9.88 1.85
CA GLU A 532 7.75 10.22 2.70
C GLU A 532 7.04 8.96 3.17
N THR A 533 6.53 8.99 4.41
CA THR A 533 5.78 7.87 4.98
C THR A 533 4.36 8.27 5.37
N GLN A 534 3.45 7.32 5.19
CA GLN A 534 2.10 7.32 5.75
C GLN A 534 1.69 5.86 5.96
N PRO A 535 0.85 5.53 6.96
CA PRO A 535 0.44 4.15 7.20
C PRO A 535 -0.18 3.47 5.97
N ARG A 536 -0.93 4.20 5.12
CA ARG A 536 -1.53 3.67 3.87
C ARG A 536 -0.49 3.14 2.87
N TYR A 537 0.73 3.65 2.90
CA TYR A 537 1.77 3.20 1.96
C TYR A 537 2.22 1.77 2.23
N PHE A 538 1.96 1.25 3.44
CA PHE A 538 2.30 -0.12 3.82
C PHE A 538 1.21 -1.14 3.50
N LEU A 539 0.00 -0.70 3.13
CA LEU A 539 -1.11 -1.58 2.75
C LEU A 539 -0.71 -2.65 1.71
N PRO A 540 0.03 -2.31 0.62
CA PRO A 540 0.48 -3.30 -0.37
C PRO A 540 1.46 -4.33 0.20
N TYR A 541 2.31 -3.93 1.13
CA TYR A 541 3.35 -4.80 1.69
C TYR A 541 2.78 -5.69 2.81
N VAL A 542 1.86 -5.18 3.61
CA VAL A 542 1.11 -5.96 4.61
C VAL A 542 0.29 -7.07 3.94
N ALA A 543 -0.25 -6.83 2.74
CA ALA A 543 -0.93 -7.86 1.95
C ALA A 543 -0.06 -9.11 1.76
N LEU A 544 1.26 -8.95 1.57
CA LEU A 544 2.19 -10.05 1.36
C LEU A 544 2.50 -10.85 2.63
N LEU A 545 2.25 -10.30 3.81
CA LEU A 545 2.38 -11.01 5.08
C LEU A 545 1.24 -12.03 5.30
N ILE A 546 0.08 -11.83 4.67
CA ILE A 546 -1.06 -12.74 4.81
C ILE A 546 -0.71 -14.15 4.30
N PRO A 547 -0.19 -14.34 3.07
CA PRO A 547 0.32 -15.64 2.62
C PRO A 547 1.42 -16.20 3.51
N LEU A 548 2.41 -15.38 3.93
CA LEU A 548 3.53 -15.82 4.75
C LEU A 548 3.08 -16.38 6.10
N CYS A 549 2.21 -15.65 6.80
CA CYS A 549 1.61 -16.08 8.06
C CYS A 549 0.78 -17.35 7.88
N SER A 550 -0.01 -17.43 6.80
CA SER A 550 -0.86 -18.59 6.49
C SER A 550 -0.04 -19.86 6.26
N ILE A 551 1.07 -19.76 5.53
CA ILE A 551 2.02 -20.85 5.30
C ILE A 551 2.66 -21.28 6.64
N SER A 552 3.08 -20.32 7.47
CA SER A 552 3.65 -20.58 8.80
C SER A 552 2.72 -21.42 9.67
N LEU A 553 1.46 -21.01 9.76
CA LEU A 553 0.47 -21.71 10.58
C LEU A 553 0.09 -23.08 10.00
N SER A 554 0.03 -23.21 8.68
CA SER A 554 -0.15 -24.51 8.00
C SER A 554 0.96 -25.49 8.38
N ASP A 555 2.22 -25.08 8.28
CA ASP A 555 3.39 -25.89 8.66
C ASP A 555 3.36 -26.32 10.15
N ILE A 556 2.84 -25.45 11.06
CA ILE A 556 2.72 -25.76 12.47
C ILE A 556 1.65 -26.82 12.71
N LEU A 557 0.51 -26.69 12.06
CA LEU A 557 -0.64 -27.60 12.23
C LEU A 557 -0.39 -28.98 11.62
N GLU A 558 0.38 -29.07 10.52
CA GLU A 558 0.74 -30.35 9.88
C GLU A 558 1.70 -31.17 10.73
N ARG A 559 2.70 -30.54 11.35
CA ARG A 559 3.64 -31.23 12.24
C ARG A 559 2.98 -31.86 13.47
N LYS A 560 1.94 -31.20 14.03
CA LYS A 560 1.18 -31.82 15.14
C LYS A 560 0.48 -33.11 14.75
N LYS A 561 0.10 -33.28 13.47
CA LYS A 561 -0.52 -34.52 12.99
C LYS A 561 0.48 -35.66 12.79
N SER A 562 1.76 -35.36 12.57
CA SER A 562 2.81 -36.37 12.38
C SER A 562 3.40 -36.88 13.71
N ILE A 563 3.09 -36.22 14.83
CA ILE A 563 3.57 -36.57 16.17
C ILE A 563 2.50 -37.35 16.97
N ASN A 564 1.24 -37.17 16.63
CA ASN A 564 0.11 -37.94 17.14
C ASN A 564 -0.26 -39.07 16.16
#